data_c3b411539973fe13935d8ab511dc432e
#
_entry.id   c3b411539973fe13935d8ab511dc432e
#
_cell.length_a   1.000
_cell.length_b   1.000
_cell.length_c   1.000
_cell.angle_alpha   90.00
_cell.angle_beta   90.00
_cell.angle_gamma   90.00
#
_symmetry.space_group_name_H-M   'P 1'
#
loop_
_entity.id
_entity.type
_entity.pdbx_description
1 polymer ?
#
loop_
_entity_poly.entity_id
_entity_poly.type
_entity_poly.pdbx_seq_one_letter_code
_entity_poly.pdbx_strand_id
1 'polypeptide(L)'
;MAAISNRAAKTLAIDCPLNKAFMQVIDKLHHAEFNPQGALNLGLAHNDLLHQKVFAKCQQCLEITPNDVNYGAPQGSKRLLDLLQAFFTRHFKPYYPLEAEHIFTQTGAGASVNQLIMSIADEGDYCMLPGPYYGAFDLDISVHTGVNIIEVFPHGISDTNVDGDELERVYQLAKSQGKRITSILVTNPDNPLGRCYSQQDLQILLRFASKHNLHYISDEIYALSSFSHLIDTSKQDPFHSILSINYKDFIDPNLVHVIYGMSKDFAINGFRVGFIITQFNEPLRLALMRSAGFSYTSTIMDRLLSNLFSDEIWIDEYLQENRQMLAETYTKTTEFLTKHNIDFIPGEAGPFFMIDTRSIIRRNRNREATFEDETQLWHNMIAHGVYLAKGSVFHSREPGFFRLTFALPWETLEHGLNLVLKSFE
;
A
#
# COMPACT_ATOMS: atom_id res chain seq x y z
N MET A 1 4.97 -27.51 25.81
CA MET A 1 4.56 -26.54 24.76
C MET A 1 3.07 -26.31 24.91
N ALA A 2 2.60 -25.05 24.90
CA ALA A 2 1.17 -24.76 24.87
C ALA A 2 0.56 -25.45 23.64
N ALA A 3 -0.60 -26.09 23.80
CA ALA A 3 -1.25 -26.85 22.72
C ALA A 3 -1.87 -25.87 21.71
N ILE A 4 -1.15 -25.59 20.63
CA ILE A 4 -1.64 -24.83 19.46
C ILE A 4 -1.68 -25.75 18.23
N SER A 5 -2.51 -25.44 17.25
CA SER A 5 -2.58 -26.19 16.00
C SER A 5 -1.28 -26.05 15.19
N ASN A 6 -1.00 -27.02 14.31
CA ASN A 6 0.14 -26.92 13.38
C ASN A 6 0.07 -25.66 12.51
N ARG A 7 -1.12 -25.23 12.12
CA ARG A 7 -1.32 -23.98 11.36
C ARG A 7 -0.86 -22.76 12.19
N ALA A 8 -1.29 -22.67 13.46
CA ALA A 8 -0.86 -21.57 14.35
C ALA A 8 0.65 -21.63 14.62
N ALA A 9 1.25 -22.82 14.71
CA ALA A 9 2.71 -22.94 14.84
C ALA A 9 3.46 -22.44 13.60
N LYS A 10 2.93 -22.72 12.40
CA LYS A 10 3.48 -22.19 11.15
C LYS A 10 3.44 -20.68 11.09
N THR A 11 2.35 -20.03 11.56
CA THR A 11 2.25 -18.56 11.56
C THR A 11 3.30 -17.91 12.44
N LEU A 12 3.70 -18.54 13.53
CA LEU A 12 4.78 -18.04 14.40
C LEU A 12 6.17 -18.07 13.74
N ALA A 13 6.35 -18.88 12.70
CA ALA A 13 7.60 -19.01 11.96
C ALA A 13 7.73 -18.01 10.81
N ILE A 14 6.65 -17.30 10.45
CA ILE A 14 6.67 -16.29 9.39
C ILE A 14 7.51 -15.11 9.86
N ASP A 15 8.55 -14.79 9.10
CA ASP A 15 9.35 -13.59 9.35
C ASP A 15 8.68 -12.37 8.70
N CYS A 16 8.50 -11.31 9.47
CA CYS A 16 8.01 -10.02 9.00
C CYS A 16 8.87 -8.91 9.62
N PRO A 17 9.94 -8.49 8.92
CA PRO A 17 10.85 -7.45 9.40
C PRO A 17 10.16 -6.14 9.75
N LEU A 18 9.13 -5.74 8.98
CA LEU A 18 8.35 -4.52 9.23
C LEU A 18 7.63 -4.61 10.58
N ASN A 19 6.94 -5.72 10.85
CA ASN A 19 6.23 -5.89 12.12
C ASN A 19 7.18 -5.93 13.30
N LYS A 20 8.30 -6.67 13.18
CA LYS A 20 9.33 -6.72 14.23
C LYS A 20 9.90 -5.34 14.55
N ALA A 21 10.23 -4.55 13.53
CA ALA A 21 10.74 -3.18 13.72
C ALA A 21 9.68 -2.28 14.36
N PHE A 22 8.43 -2.37 13.90
CA PHE A 22 7.33 -1.57 14.45
C PHE A 22 7.06 -1.87 15.93
N MET A 23 7.06 -3.15 16.32
CA MET A 23 6.87 -3.56 17.73
C MET A 23 7.99 -3.05 18.66
N GLN A 24 9.17 -2.72 18.14
CA GLN A 24 10.25 -2.13 18.94
C GLN A 24 10.05 -0.64 19.24
N VAL A 25 9.19 0.03 18.49
CA VAL A 25 9.01 1.49 18.55
C VAL A 25 7.61 1.94 18.92
N ILE A 26 6.59 1.09 18.80
CA ILE A 26 5.19 1.48 19.00
C ILE A 26 4.94 2.20 20.33
N ASP A 27 5.51 1.70 21.42
CA ASP A 27 5.37 2.29 22.75
C ASP A 27 6.24 3.55 22.94
N LYS A 28 7.13 3.84 22.00
CA LYS A 28 8.04 5.00 22.01
C LYS A 28 7.53 6.14 21.14
N LEU A 29 6.54 5.89 20.29
CA LEU A 29 6.00 6.91 19.40
C LEU A 29 5.21 7.97 20.19
N HIS A 30 5.22 9.18 19.65
CA HIS A 30 4.41 10.28 20.20
C HIS A 30 2.93 9.90 20.16
N HIS A 31 2.27 10.13 21.29
CA HIS A 31 0.82 10.08 21.43
C HIS A 31 0.39 11.20 22.36
N ALA A 32 -0.53 12.06 21.91
CA ALA A 32 -0.91 13.27 22.63
C ALA A 32 -1.31 13.04 24.10
N GLU A 33 -1.97 11.92 24.37
CA GLU A 33 -2.49 11.55 25.71
C GLU A 33 -1.51 10.64 26.49
N PHE A 34 -0.98 9.58 25.84
CA PHE A 34 -0.26 8.51 26.54
C PHE A 34 1.27 8.65 26.47
N ASN A 35 1.81 9.33 25.48
CA ASN A 35 3.25 9.55 25.33
C ASN A 35 3.57 10.88 24.61
N PRO A 36 3.30 12.05 25.25
CA PRO A 36 3.49 13.36 24.61
C PRO A 36 4.95 13.71 24.34
N GLN A 37 5.91 13.02 24.94
CA GLN A 37 7.34 13.18 24.72
C GLN A 37 7.93 12.07 23.81
N GLY A 38 7.08 11.26 23.21
CA GLY A 38 7.50 10.17 22.34
C GLY A 38 8.08 10.65 21.02
N ALA A 39 8.73 9.72 20.30
CA ALA A 39 9.35 9.98 19.01
C ALA A 39 8.28 10.35 17.95
N LEU A 40 8.55 11.41 17.20
CA LEU A 40 7.70 11.83 16.09
C LEU A 40 7.68 10.75 15.00
N ASN A 41 6.48 10.38 14.56
CA ASN A 41 6.29 9.31 13.61
C ASN A 41 6.33 9.83 12.15
N LEU A 42 7.44 9.62 11.47
CA LEU A 42 7.62 9.85 10.03
C LEU A 42 7.83 8.53 9.26
N GLY A 43 7.57 7.39 9.89
CA GLY A 43 7.79 6.06 9.30
C GLY A 43 6.51 5.33 8.89
N LEU A 44 5.37 5.54 9.57
CA LEU A 44 4.09 4.96 9.17
C LEU A 44 3.49 5.73 8.00
N ALA A 45 2.92 5.00 7.05
CA ALA A 45 2.24 5.59 5.88
C ALA A 45 0.85 6.11 6.27
N HIS A 46 0.79 7.28 6.91
CA HIS A 46 -0.43 8.00 7.22
C HIS A 46 -0.45 9.36 6.53
N ASN A 47 -1.59 10.01 6.50
CA ASN A 47 -1.76 11.33 5.91
C ASN A 47 -2.59 12.18 6.87
N ASP A 48 -1.98 13.18 7.48
CA ASP A 48 -2.59 14.07 8.47
C ASP A 48 -2.87 15.47 7.90
N LEU A 49 -2.61 15.70 6.60
CA LEU A 49 -2.76 17.02 5.96
C LEU A 49 -4.19 17.56 6.05
N LEU A 50 -5.18 16.69 5.85
CA LEU A 50 -6.60 17.06 5.90
C LEU A 50 -7.36 16.34 7.03
N HIS A 51 -6.68 15.93 8.10
CA HIS A 51 -7.24 15.14 9.18
C HIS A 51 -8.55 15.72 9.75
N GLN A 52 -8.60 17.01 10.06
CA GLN A 52 -9.78 17.67 10.63
C GLN A 52 -10.95 17.72 9.63
N LYS A 53 -10.68 17.92 8.33
CA LYS A 53 -11.71 17.92 7.28
C LYS A 53 -12.35 16.54 7.14
N VAL A 54 -11.51 15.50 7.13
CA VAL A 54 -11.99 14.09 7.07
C VAL A 54 -12.76 13.72 8.32
N PHE A 55 -12.25 14.05 9.49
CA PHE A 55 -12.93 13.79 10.77
C PHE A 55 -14.32 14.43 10.82
N ALA A 56 -14.42 15.71 10.48
CA ALA A 56 -15.69 16.43 10.46
C ALA A 56 -16.68 15.78 9.46
N LYS A 57 -16.20 15.36 8.28
CA LYS A 57 -17.04 14.65 7.30
C LYS A 57 -17.50 13.31 7.83
N CYS A 58 -16.63 12.53 8.46
CA CYS A 58 -17.01 11.25 9.07
C CYS A 58 -18.09 11.43 10.16
N GLN A 59 -17.97 12.47 10.99
CA GLN A 59 -19.00 12.80 12.00
C GLN A 59 -20.35 13.12 11.35
N GLN A 60 -20.37 13.86 10.24
CA GLN A 60 -21.61 14.15 9.50
C GLN A 60 -22.22 12.89 8.86
N CYS A 61 -21.38 11.97 8.39
CA CYS A 61 -21.81 10.73 7.73
C CYS A 61 -22.19 9.63 8.73
N LEU A 62 -21.79 9.75 10.00
CA LEU A 62 -22.05 8.75 11.02
C LEU A 62 -23.50 8.88 11.52
N GLU A 63 -24.35 7.99 11.06
CA GLU A 63 -25.73 7.86 11.47
C GLU A 63 -25.98 6.40 11.85
N ILE A 64 -26.69 6.16 12.94
CA ILE A 64 -27.08 4.82 13.37
C ILE A 64 -28.60 4.75 13.39
N THR A 65 -29.15 3.79 12.69
CA THR A 65 -30.60 3.51 12.65
C THR A 65 -30.90 2.13 13.26
N PRO A 66 -32.18 1.84 13.60
CA PRO A 66 -32.54 0.52 14.11
C PRO A 66 -32.16 -0.65 13.19
N ASN A 67 -32.07 -0.42 11.88
CA ASN A 67 -31.66 -1.47 10.93
C ASN A 67 -30.16 -1.80 11.02
N ASP A 68 -29.32 -0.87 11.46
CA ASP A 68 -27.87 -1.04 11.50
C ASP A 68 -27.40 -1.93 12.66
N VAL A 69 -28.30 -2.30 13.59
CA VAL A 69 -28.02 -3.29 14.64
C VAL A 69 -28.22 -4.74 14.18
N ASN A 70 -28.75 -4.95 12.96
CA ASN A 70 -28.92 -6.27 12.37
C ASN A 70 -27.81 -6.63 11.41
N TYR A 71 -27.71 -7.91 11.04
CA TYR A 71 -26.77 -8.35 10.01
C TYR A 71 -27.04 -7.67 8.67
N GLY A 72 -25.96 -7.19 8.04
CA GLY A 72 -25.97 -6.67 6.69
C GLY A 72 -25.66 -7.73 5.62
N ALA A 73 -25.65 -7.31 4.37
CA ALA A 73 -25.24 -8.18 3.27
C ALA A 73 -23.72 -8.37 3.30
N PRO A 74 -23.20 -9.62 3.25
CA PRO A 74 -21.78 -9.90 3.36
C PRO A 74 -20.89 -9.27 2.27
N GLN A 75 -21.44 -9.00 1.09
CA GLN A 75 -20.73 -8.31 0.02
C GLN A 75 -20.66 -6.79 0.24
N GLY A 76 -21.61 -6.25 0.98
CA GLY A 76 -21.96 -4.85 1.15
C GLY A 76 -23.43 -4.62 0.77
N SER A 77 -24.05 -3.57 1.30
CA SER A 77 -25.43 -3.24 0.93
C SER A 77 -25.52 -2.84 -0.54
N LYS A 78 -26.69 -3.09 -1.16
CA LYS A 78 -26.92 -2.64 -2.54
C LYS A 78 -26.64 -1.16 -2.72
N ARG A 79 -27.06 -0.33 -1.76
CA ARG A 79 -26.79 1.12 -1.78
C ARG A 79 -25.31 1.42 -1.83
N LEU A 80 -24.52 0.80 -0.96
CA LEU A 80 -23.07 1.01 -0.93
C LEU A 80 -22.42 0.54 -2.24
N LEU A 81 -22.78 -0.65 -2.73
CA LEU A 81 -22.18 -1.20 -3.95
C LEU A 81 -22.49 -0.36 -5.19
N ASP A 82 -23.72 0.17 -5.32
CA ASP A 82 -24.09 1.07 -6.42
C ASP A 82 -23.28 2.38 -6.36
N LEU A 83 -23.07 2.94 -5.16
CA LEU A 83 -22.25 4.15 -4.96
C LEU A 83 -20.76 3.89 -5.21
N LEU A 84 -20.24 2.74 -4.79
CA LEU A 84 -18.88 2.33 -5.09
C LEU A 84 -18.65 2.11 -6.59
N GLN A 85 -19.62 1.50 -7.29
CA GLN A 85 -19.57 1.37 -8.74
C GLN A 85 -19.44 2.74 -9.41
N ALA A 86 -20.27 3.72 -9.01
CA ALA A 86 -20.21 5.09 -9.53
C ALA A 86 -18.86 5.75 -9.22
N PHE A 87 -18.36 5.61 -7.99
CA PHE A 87 -17.08 6.12 -7.56
C PHE A 87 -15.90 5.54 -8.37
N PHE A 88 -15.82 4.22 -8.49
CA PHE A 88 -14.76 3.58 -9.28
C PHE A 88 -14.88 3.92 -10.77
N THR A 89 -16.09 4.00 -11.32
CA THR A 89 -16.27 4.41 -12.71
C THR A 89 -15.74 5.82 -12.95
N ARG A 90 -15.98 6.74 -12.04
CA ARG A 90 -15.56 8.14 -12.14
C ARG A 90 -14.05 8.32 -11.97
N HIS A 91 -13.45 7.68 -10.96
CA HIS A 91 -12.06 7.95 -10.58
C HIS A 91 -11.04 6.98 -11.17
N PHE A 92 -11.42 5.71 -11.39
CA PHE A 92 -10.53 4.69 -11.96
C PHE A 92 -10.73 4.51 -13.47
N LYS A 93 -11.81 5.05 -14.03
CA LYS A 93 -12.12 5.10 -15.47
C LYS A 93 -11.99 3.73 -16.15
N PRO A 94 -12.68 2.70 -15.66
CA PRO A 94 -12.50 1.35 -16.15
C PRO A 94 -12.82 1.24 -17.65
N TYR A 95 -11.95 0.58 -18.41
CA TYR A 95 -12.12 0.34 -19.85
C TYR A 95 -13.33 -0.55 -20.14
N TYR A 96 -13.55 -1.56 -19.30
CA TYR A 96 -14.73 -2.40 -19.33
C TYR A 96 -15.73 -1.95 -18.29
N PRO A 97 -17.07 -2.03 -18.58
CA PRO A 97 -18.07 -1.64 -17.60
C PRO A 97 -17.88 -2.36 -16.26
N LEU A 98 -17.90 -1.59 -15.19
CA LEU A 98 -17.85 -2.11 -13.83
C LEU A 98 -19.28 -2.19 -13.30
N GLU A 99 -19.66 -3.36 -12.77
CA GLU A 99 -20.97 -3.58 -12.16
C GLU A 99 -20.82 -3.72 -10.63
N ALA A 100 -21.87 -3.41 -9.89
CA ALA A 100 -21.89 -3.48 -8.43
C ALA A 100 -21.51 -4.88 -7.91
N GLU A 101 -21.91 -5.95 -8.60
CA GLU A 101 -21.56 -7.34 -8.26
C GLU A 101 -20.10 -7.71 -8.40
N HIS A 102 -19.29 -6.87 -9.07
CA HIS A 102 -17.85 -7.06 -9.22
C HIS A 102 -17.07 -6.60 -7.99
N ILE A 103 -17.71 -5.92 -7.02
CA ILE A 103 -17.11 -5.25 -5.88
C ILE A 103 -17.47 -6.00 -4.59
N PHE A 104 -16.47 -6.28 -3.74
CA PHE A 104 -16.63 -6.89 -2.43
C PHE A 104 -16.04 -5.99 -1.35
N THR A 105 -16.82 -5.68 -0.32
CA THR A 105 -16.31 -4.92 0.83
C THR A 105 -15.60 -5.85 1.82
N GLN A 106 -14.52 -5.35 2.43
CA GLN A 106 -13.67 -6.10 3.35
C GLN A 106 -13.24 -5.22 4.54
N THR A 107 -12.76 -5.85 5.61
CA THR A 107 -12.23 -5.15 6.80
C THR A 107 -10.78 -4.64 6.58
N GLY A 108 -10.56 -3.92 5.48
CA GLY A 108 -9.29 -3.32 5.10
C GLY A 108 -8.58 -4.06 3.97
N ALA A 109 -7.63 -3.37 3.31
CA ALA A 109 -6.89 -3.90 2.15
C ALA A 109 -6.09 -5.17 2.49
N GLY A 110 -5.48 -5.27 3.69
CA GLY A 110 -4.80 -6.51 4.11
C GLY A 110 -5.75 -7.71 4.17
N ALA A 111 -6.98 -7.53 4.69
CA ALA A 111 -8.01 -8.56 4.65
C ALA A 111 -8.44 -8.89 3.21
N SER A 112 -8.49 -7.89 2.34
CA SER A 112 -8.77 -8.08 0.91
C SER A 112 -7.70 -8.92 0.22
N VAL A 113 -6.42 -8.63 0.47
CA VAL A 113 -5.29 -9.44 -0.05
C VAL A 113 -5.40 -10.88 0.46
N ASN A 114 -5.55 -11.05 1.77
CA ASN A 114 -5.62 -12.39 2.38
C ASN A 114 -6.78 -13.21 1.80
N GLN A 115 -7.97 -12.63 1.71
CA GLN A 115 -9.18 -13.29 1.20
C GLN A 115 -9.04 -13.65 -0.29
N LEU A 116 -8.46 -12.76 -1.09
CA LEU A 116 -8.22 -13.02 -2.51
C LEU A 116 -7.21 -14.15 -2.70
N ILE A 117 -6.07 -14.09 -2.02
CA ILE A 117 -5.02 -15.13 -2.09
C ILE A 117 -5.57 -16.49 -1.64
N MET A 118 -6.35 -16.57 -0.54
CA MET A 118 -7.02 -17.80 -0.12
C MET A 118 -7.94 -18.39 -1.19
N SER A 119 -8.47 -17.55 -2.07
CA SER A 119 -9.43 -17.98 -3.08
C SER A 119 -8.79 -18.41 -4.41
N ILE A 120 -7.51 -18.08 -4.64
CA ILE A 120 -6.81 -18.34 -5.91
C ILE A 120 -5.55 -19.22 -5.78
N ALA A 121 -5.15 -19.55 -4.55
CA ALA A 121 -3.95 -20.33 -4.27
C ALA A 121 -4.18 -21.33 -3.13
N ASP A 122 -3.44 -22.43 -3.15
CA ASP A 122 -3.44 -23.45 -2.11
C ASP A 122 -2.24 -23.28 -1.16
N GLU A 123 -2.32 -23.90 0.03
CA GLU A 123 -1.20 -23.94 0.98
C GLU A 123 0.05 -24.56 0.32
N GLY A 124 1.17 -23.86 0.41
CA GLY A 124 2.44 -24.26 -0.19
C GLY A 124 2.71 -23.64 -1.58
N ASP A 125 1.72 -23.00 -2.19
CA ASP A 125 1.90 -22.22 -3.41
C ASP A 125 2.72 -20.95 -3.18
N TYR A 126 2.98 -20.22 -4.26
CA TYR A 126 3.81 -19.03 -4.23
C TYR A 126 3.13 -17.85 -4.94
N CYS A 127 3.24 -16.65 -4.32
CA CYS A 127 2.94 -15.36 -4.92
C CYS A 127 4.24 -14.63 -5.22
N MET A 128 4.40 -14.09 -6.44
CA MET A 128 5.54 -13.23 -6.79
C MET A 128 5.26 -11.79 -6.36
N LEU A 129 6.25 -11.13 -5.76
CA LEU A 129 6.21 -9.71 -5.39
C LEU A 129 7.39 -8.97 -6.01
N PRO A 130 7.15 -7.96 -6.87
CA PRO A 130 8.19 -7.01 -7.25
C PRO A 130 8.67 -6.24 -6.01
N GLY A 131 9.97 -6.25 -5.78
CA GLY A 131 10.61 -5.59 -4.65
C GLY A 131 11.40 -4.34 -5.04
N PRO A 132 11.66 -3.47 -4.04
CA PRO A 132 11.21 -3.55 -2.66
C PRO A 132 9.67 -3.45 -2.56
N TYR A 133 9.06 -4.06 -1.56
CA TYR A 133 7.60 -4.11 -1.44
C TYR A 133 7.12 -3.82 0.00
N TYR A 134 5.83 -3.58 0.17
CA TYR A 134 5.21 -3.36 1.48
C TYR A 134 5.41 -4.58 2.40
N GLY A 135 6.28 -4.45 3.41
CA GLY A 135 6.73 -5.58 4.24
C GLY A 135 5.64 -6.31 5.03
N ALA A 136 4.43 -5.74 5.20
CA ALA A 136 3.34 -6.48 5.84
C ALA A 136 2.68 -7.51 4.90
N PHE A 137 2.99 -7.53 3.61
CA PHE A 137 2.56 -8.63 2.73
C PHE A 137 3.10 -9.98 3.20
N ASP A 138 4.22 -10.02 3.92
CA ASP A 138 4.72 -11.24 4.57
C ASP A 138 3.64 -11.89 5.45
N LEU A 139 2.82 -11.08 6.13
CA LEU A 139 1.71 -11.55 6.95
C LEU A 139 0.39 -11.62 6.18
N ASP A 140 0.05 -10.58 5.42
CA ASP A 140 -1.23 -10.47 4.70
C ASP A 140 -1.41 -11.62 3.70
N ILE A 141 -0.33 -12.04 3.03
CA ILE A 141 -0.34 -13.17 2.10
C ILE A 141 -0.28 -14.50 2.85
N SER A 142 0.62 -14.68 3.84
CA SER A 142 1.03 -16.00 4.28
C SER A 142 0.30 -16.54 5.52
N VAL A 143 -0.18 -15.66 6.44
CA VAL A 143 -0.63 -16.09 7.78
C VAL A 143 -1.79 -17.08 7.74
N HIS A 144 -2.83 -16.84 6.97
CA HIS A 144 -4.00 -17.73 6.90
C HIS A 144 -3.95 -18.68 5.72
N THR A 145 -3.24 -18.31 4.67
CA THR A 145 -3.24 -19.02 3.39
C THR A 145 -2.18 -20.11 3.33
N GLY A 146 -1.05 -19.91 4.03
CA GLY A 146 0.14 -20.77 3.87
C GLY A 146 0.83 -20.62 2.51
N VAL A 147 0.50 -19.57 1.75
CA VAL A 147 1.16 -19.21 0.50
C VAL A 147 2.49 -18.54 0.81
N ASN A 148 3.53 -18.88 0.07
CA ASN A 148 4.86 -18.33 0.21
C ASN A 148 5.10 -17.17 -0.75
N ILE A 149 6.07 -16.32 -0.44
CA ILE A 149 6.46 -15.20 -1.29
C ILE A 149 7.72 -15.54 -2.10
N ILE A 150 7.75 -15.12 -3.36
CA ILE A 150 8.96 -15.05 -4.18
C ILE A 150 9.22 -13.60 -4.51
N GLU A 151 10.31 -13.07 -3.97
CA GLU A 151 10.79 -11.74 -4.30
C GLU A 151 11.37 -11.70 -5.70
N VAL A 152 11.00 -10.70 -6.49
CA VAL A 152 11.63 -10.40 -7.77
C VAL A 152 11.97 -8.92 -7.84
N PHE A 153 13.14 -8.58 -8.39
CA PHE A 153 13.59 -7.18 -8.50
C PHE A 153 13.72 -6.83 -9.98
N PRO A 154 12.59 -6.54 -10.65
CA PRO A 154 12.58 -6.27 -12.09
C PRO A 154 13.17 -4.89 -12.45
N HIS A 155 13.66 -4.17 -11.46
CA HIS A 155 14.31 -2.87 -11.58
C HIS A 155 15.20 -2.64 -10.37
N GLY A 156 16.19 -1.76 -10.50
CA GLY A 156 16.95 -1.22 -9.38
C GLY A 156 16.07 -0.27 -8.53
N ILE A 157 16.51 0.04 -7.31
CA ILE A 157 15.76 0.94 -6.42
C ILE A 157 15.55 2.34 -7.03
N SER A 158 16.47 2.79 -7.87
CA SER A 158 16.41 4.08 -8.59
C SER A 158 15.92 3.95 -10.03
N ASP A 159 15.66 2.75 -10.53
CA ASP A 159 15.14 2.50 -11.87
C ASP A 159 13.61 2.48 -11.85
N THR A 160 12.99 2.87 -12.94
CA THR A 160 11.53 2.92 -13.08
C THR A 160 10.99 1.89 -14.08
N ASN A 161 11.86 1.25 -14.87
CA ASN A 161 11.44 0.34 -15.92
C ASN A 161 11.39 -1.11 -15.41
N VAL A 162 10.33 -1.82 -15.76
CA VAL A 162 10.19 -3.24 -15.45
C VAL A 162 11.02 -4.07 -16.43
N ASP A 163 11.98 -4.84 -15.92
CA ASP A 163 12.74 -5.82 -16.69
C ASP A 163 11.96 -7.17 -16.74
N GLY A 164 11.37 -7.43 -17.91
CA GLY A 164 10.65 -8.67 -18.17
C GLY A 164 11.55 -9.91 -18.16
N ASP A 165 12.83 -9.77 -18.50
CA ASP A 165 13.78 -10.90 -18.51
C ASP A 165 14.12 -11.32 -17.06
N GLU A 166 14.21 -10.37 -16.13
CA GLU A 166 14.40 -10.68 -14.71
C GLU A 166 13.17 -11.38 -14.10
N LEU A 167 11.96 -10.93 -14.45
CA LEU A 167 10.72 -11.64 -14.08
C LEU A 167 10.77 -13.11 -14.54
N GLU A 168 11.11 -13.32 -15.81
CA GLU A 168 11.21 -14.65 -16.41
C GLU A 168 12.28 -15.50 -15.75
N ARG A 169 13.47 -14.94 -15.52
CA ARG A 169 14.60 -15.62 -14.89
C ARG A 169 14.21 -16.15 -13.49
N VAL A 170 13.59 -15.32 -12.67
CA VAL A 170 13.17 -15.69 -11.30
C VAL A 170 12.06 -16.75 -11.35
N TYR A 171 11.09 -16.58 -12.26
CA TYR A 171 10.03 -17.56 -12.45
C TYR A 171 10.58 -18.94 -12.82
N GLN A 172 11.48 -19.02 -13.82
CA GLN A 172 12.06 -20.29 -14.26
C GLN A 172 12.93 -20.95 -13.18
N LEU A 173 13.65 -20.14 -12.41
CA LEU A 173 14.41 -20.65 -11.26
C LEU A 173 13.47 -21.28 -10.21
N ALA A 174 12.41 -20.59 -9.84
CA ALA A 174 11.43 -21.09 -8.89
C ALA A 174 10.74 -22.38 -9.39
N LYS A 175 10.36 -22.40 -10.66
CA LYS A 175 9.75 -23.56 -11.30
C LYS A 175 10.70 -24.76 -11.33
N SER A 176 11.99 -24.57 -11.59
CA SER A 176 13.01 -25.62 -11.55
C SER A 176 13.18 -26.22 -10.16
N GLN A 177 12.83 -25.47 -9.11
CA GLN A 177 12.80 -25.91 -7.71
C GLN A 177 11.47 -26.59 -7.31
N GLY A 178 10.56 -26.82 -8.26
CA GLY A 178 9.27 -27.44 -8.02
C GLY A 178 8.23 -26.51 -7.35
N LYS A 179 8.45 -25.19 -7.32
CA LYS A 179 7.52 -24.23 -6.75
C LYS A 179 6.38 -23.93 -7.72
N ARG A 180 5.12 -24.04 -7.26
CA ARG A 180 3.93 -23.65 -8.02
C ARG A 180 3.63 -22.17 -7.76
N ILE A 181 3.85 -21.31 -8.74
CA ILE A 181 3.51 -19.90 -8.67
C ILE A 181 2.10 -19.72 -9.21
N THR A 182 1.24 -19.03 -8.47
CA THR A 182 -0.18 -18.84 -8.80
C THR A 182 -0.53 -17.40 -9.12
N SER A 183 0.25 -16.45 -8.60
CA SER A 183 -0.06 -15.03 -8.73
C SER A 183 1.19 -14.15 -8.73
N ILE A 184 1.01 -12.95 -9.26
CA ILE A 184 1.89 -11.80 -9.04
C ILE A 184 1.06 -10.66 -8.46
N LEU A 185 1.53 -10.05 -7.36
CA LEU A 185 0.89 -8.90 -6.73
C LEU A 185 1.78 -7.67 -6.89
N VAL A 186 1.21 -6.60 -7.42
CA VAL A 186 1.91 -5.33 -7.73
C VAL A 186 1.19 -4.19 -7.02
N THR A 187 1.90 -3.41 -6.22
CA THR A 187 1.35 -2.19 -5.62
C THR A 187 1.59 -1.01 -6.57
N ASN A 188 0.53 -0.37 -7.04
CA ASN A 188 0.60 0.77 -7.94
C ASN A 188 -0.42 1.85 -7.53
N PRO A 189 0.03 3.03 -7.07
CA PRO A 189 1.42 3.48 -6.84
C PRO A 189 2.19 2.65 -5.83
N ASP A 190 3.50 2.51 -6.06
CA ASP A 190 4.40 1.62 -5.35
C ASP A 190 4.66 2.06 -3.90
N ASN A 191 4.83 1.09 -3.03
CA ASN A 191 5.27 1.25 -1.65
C ASN A 191 6.45 0.29 -1.38
N PRO A 192 7.67 0.80 -1.12
CA PRO A 192 7.96 2.10 -0.44
C PRO A 192 8.38 3.26 -1.34
N LEU A 193 8.46 3.12 -2.65
CA LEU A 193 9.11 4.10 -3.51
C LEU A 193 8.26 5.34 -3.83
N GLY A 194 6.93 5.25 -3.68
CA GLY A 194 6.02 6.37 -3.98
C GLY A 194 5.95 6.72 -5.46
N ARG A 195 6.18 5.77 -6.36
CA ARG A 195 6.15 5.97 -7.82
C ARG A 195 5.01 5.22 -8.48
N CYS A 196 4.67 5.60 -9.69
CA CYS A 196 3.67 4.94 -10.52
C CYS A 196 4.34 4.08 -11.60
N TYR A 197 3.75 2.92 -11.90
CA TYR A 197 4.15 2.12 -13.06
C TYR A 197 3.59 2.75 -14.33
N SER A 198 4.44 2.87 -15.37
CA SER A 198 3.99 3.31 -16.69
C SER A 198 3.02 2.31 -17.32
N GLN A 199 2.23 2.75 -18.30
CA GLN A 199 1.38 1.82 -19.06
C GLN A 199 2.20 0.69 -19.70
N GLN A 200 3.42 0.97 -20.15
CA GLN A 200 4.32 -0.03 -20.72
C GLN A 200 4.74 -1.06 -19.68
N ASP A 201 5.09 -0.64 -18.46
CA ASP A 201 5.44 -1.54 -17.37
C ASP A 201 4.27 -2.44 -16.99
N LEU A 202 3.06 -1.87 -16.88
CA LEU A 202 1.85 -2.64 -16.61
C LEU A 202 1.57 -3.68 -17.71
N GLN A 203 1.81 -3.34 -18.99
CA GLN A 203 1.67 -4.29 -20.09
C GLN A 203 2.73 -5.41 -20.04
N ILE A 204 3.97 -5.12 -19.66
CA ILE A 204 5.02 -6.14 -19.46
C ILE A 204 4.58 -7.12 -18.35
N LEU A 205 4.11 -6.60 -17.23
CA LEU A 205 3.63 -7.40 -16.09
C LEU A 205 2.41 -8.27 -16.48
N LEU A 206 1.44 -7.72 -17.21
CA LEU A 206 0.28 -8.46 -17.70
C LEU A 206 0.66 -9.58 -18.67
N ARG A 207 1.56 -9.30 -19.64
CA ARG A 207 2.06 -10.32 -20.58
C ARG A 207 2.82 -11.44 -19.89
N PHE A 208 3.63 -11.09 -18.89
CA PHE A 208 4.32 -12.06 -18.04
C PHE A 208 3.31 -12.95 -17.30
N ALA A 209 2.33 -12.35 -16.62
CA ALA A 209 1.27 -13.10 -15.93
C ALA A 209 0.48 -14.00 -16.88
N SER A 210 0.13 -13.49 -18.06
CA SER A 210 -0.56 -14.26 -19.12
C SER A 210 0.23 -15.46 -19.58
N LYS A 211 1.52 -15.27 -19.89
CA LYS A 211 2.43 -16.33 -20.36
C LYS A 211 2.49 -17.53 -19.41
N HIS A 212 2.34 -17.27 -18.12
CA HIS A 212 2.47 -18.27 -17.06
C HIS A 212 1.14 -18.63 -16.40
N ASN A 213 0.03 -18.10 -16.91
CA ASN A 213 -1.33 -18.31 -16.37
C ASN A 213 -1.41 -17.94 -14.87
N LEU A 214 -0.83 -16.80 -14.49
CA LEU A 214 -0.83 -16.27 -13.14
C LEU A 214 -1.97 -15.28 -12.97
N HIS A 215 -2.57 -15.27 -11.77
CA HIS A 215 -3.42 -14.16 -11.36
C HIS A 215 -2.59 -12.89 -11.21
N TYR A 216 -3.03 -11.79 -11.82
CA TYR A 216 -2.47 -10.46 -11.66
C TYR A 216 -3.31 -9.68 -10.63
N ILE A 217 -2.69 -9.31 -9.53
CA ILE A 217 -3.33 -8.57 -8.45
C ILE A 217 -2.70 -7.16 -8.42
N SER A 218 -3.52 -6.12 -8.68
CA SER A 218 -3.12 -4.73 -8.58
C SER A 218 -3.59 -4.19 -7.23
N ASP A 219 -2.66 -3.91 -6.31
CA ASP A 219 -2.96 -3.18 -5.08
C ASP A 219 -2.87 -1.68 -5.36
N GLU A 220 -4.03 -1.03 -5.52
CA GLU A 220 -4.16 0.37 -5.92
C GLU A 220 -4.54 1.28 -4.73
N ILE A 221 -4.07 0.94 -3.54
CA ILE A 221 -4.42 1.63 -2.29
C ILE A 221 -4.03 3.13 -2.27
N TYR A 222 -3.11 3.57 -3.13
CA TYR A 222 -2.66 4.96 -3.29
C TYR A 222 -3.12 5.59 -4.61
N ALA A 223 -4.09 5.01 -5.30
CA ALA A 223 -4.54 5.36 -6.66
C ALA A 223 -4.87 6.84 -6.86
N LEU A 224 -5.45 7.48 -5.84
CA LEU A 224 -5.94 8.86 -5.92
C LEU A 224 -5.03 9.86 -5.21
N SER A 225 -3.80 9.48 -4.89
CA SER A 225 -2.79 10.29 -4.22
C SER A 225 -1.62 10.68 -5.13
N SER A 226 -1.77 10.62 -6.46
CA SER A 226 -0.76 11.09 -7.41
C SER A 226 -0.70 12.62 -7.42
N PHE A 227 0.53 13.20 -7.39
CA PHE A 227 0.74 14.63 -7.24
C PHE A 227 1.84 15.21 -8.13
N SER A 228 2.72 14.40 -8.70
CA SER A 228 3.89 14.92 -9.44
C SER A 228 3.54 15.79 -10.64
N HIS A 229 2.42 15.50 -11.31
CA HIS A 229 1.89 16.32 -12.40
C HIS A 229 1.39 17.71 -11.97
N LEU A 230 1.14 17.93 -10.67
CA LEU A 230 0.80 19.25 -10.11
C LEU A 230 2.05 20.08 -9.84
N ILE A 231 3.21 19.46 -9.67
CA ILE A 231 4.52 20.11 -9.51
C ILE A 231 5.10 20.45 -10.87
N ASP A 232 5.07 19.48 -11.79
CA ASP A 232 5.50 19.68 -13.19
C ASP A 232 4.30 19.56 -14.13
N THR A 233 3.66 20.69 -14.38
CA THR A 233 2.44 20.79 -15.20
C THR A 233 2.66 20.47 -16.68
N SER A 234 3.89 20.23 -17.12
CA SER A 234 4.19 19.70 -18.45
C SER A 234 3.93 18.20 -18.56
N LYS A 235 3.80 17.50 -17.43
CA LYS A 235 3.52 16.07 -17.33
C LYS A 235 2.04 15.79 -17.14
N GLN A 236 1.63 14.60 -17.55
CA GLN A 236 0.30 14.08 -17.25
C GLN A 236 0.32 13.37 -15.89
N ASP A 237 -0.88 13.07 -15.35
CA ASP A 237 -1.01 12.23 -14.16
C ASP A 237 -0.31 10.87 -14.42
N PRO A 238 0.69 10.50 -13.62
CA PRO A 238 1.45 9.27 -13.85
C PRO A 238 0.67 8.00 -13.50
N PHE A 239 -0.40 8.11 -12.71
CA PHE A 239 -1.14 6.94 -12.28
C PHE A 239 -2.07 6.41 -13.37
N HIS A 240 -1.98 5.11 -13.61
CA HIS A 240 -2.89 4.34 -14.45
C HIS A 240 -3.44 3.16 -13.66
N SER A 241 -4.74 3.16 -13.39
CA SER A 241 -5.39 1.97 -12.84
C SER A 241 -5.34 0.83 -13.87
N ILE A 242 -5.13 -0.40 -13.41
CA ILE A 242 -5.23 -1.56 -14.30
C ILE A 242 -6.64 -1.68 -14.90
N LEU A 243 -7.66 -1.20 -14.20
CA LEU A 243 -9.03 -1.16 -14.72
C LEU A 243 -9.17 -0.28 -15.96
N SER A 244 -8.36 0.80 -16.09
CA SER A 244 -8.41 1.73 -17.22
C SER A 244 -7.75 1.20 -18.50
N ILE A 245 -7.04 0.08 -18.43
CA ILE A 245 -6.31 -0.53 -19.53
C ILE A 245 -7.21 -1.56 -20.25
N ASN A 246 -7.08 -1.66 -21.57
CA ASN A 246 -7.66 -2.77 -22.34
C ASN A 246 -6.86 -4.06 -22.08
N TYR A 247 -6.93 -4.60 -20.85
CA TYR A 247 -6.09 -5.71 -20.41
C TYR A 247 -6.42 -7.04 -21.13
N LYS A 248 -7.60 -7.18 -21.79
CA LYS A 248 -7.91 -8.39 -22.59
C LYS A 248 -6.95 -8.59 -23.77
N ASP A 249 -6.29 -7.53 -24.22
CA ASP A 249 -5.26 -7.64 -25.25
C ASP A 249 -3.97 -8.29 -24.74
N PHE A 250 -3.82 -8.44 -23.43
CA PHE A 250 -2.58 -8.87 -22.78
C PHE A 250 -2.72 -10.14 -21.93
N ILE A 251 -3.89 -10.35 -21.30
CA ILE A 251 -4.12 -11.44 -20.35
C ILE A 251 -5.57 -11.91 -20.39
N ASP A 252 -5.82 -13.17 -19.99
CA ASP A 252 -7.18 -13.62 -19.70
C ASP A 252 -7.80 -12.74 -18.61
N PRO A 253 -8.94 -12.05 -18.89
CA PRO A 253 -9.57 -11.14 -17.96
C PRO A 253 -10.03 -11.80 -16.64
N ASN A 254 -10.20 -13.12 -16.62
CA ASN A 254 -10.49 -13.87 -15.40
C ASN A 254 -9.35 -13.86 -14.38
N LEU A 255 -8.13 -13.49 -14.79
CA LEU A 255 -6.93 -13.47 -13.97
C LEU A 255 -6.61 -12.08 -13.40
N VAL A 256 -7.40 -11.03 -13.70
CA VAL A 256 -7.11 -9.65 -13.28
C VAL A 256 -7.99 -9.25 -12.10
N HIS A 257 -7.36 -8.80 -11.02
CA HIS A 257 -8.04 -8.37 -9.80
C HIS A 257 -7.43 -7.08 -9.26
N VAL A 258 -8.27 -6.24 -8.62
CA VAL A 258 -7.83 -5.00 -7.99
C VAL A 258 -8.16 -5.03 -6.50
N ILE A 259 -7.22 -4.55 -5.69
CA ILE A 259 -7.40 -4.23 -4.28
C ILE A 259 -7.41 -2.71 -4.14
N TYR A 260 -8.36 -2.19 -3.39
CA TYR A 260 -8.40 -0.79 -3.00
C TYR A 260 -8.87 -0.65 -1.56
N GLY A 261 -8.76 0.54 -0.97
CA GLY A 261 -9.25 0.77 0.38
C GLY A 261 -9.18 2.23 0.80
N MET A 262 -9.89 2.55 1.89
CA MET A 262 -10.07 3.91 2.38
C MET A 262 -8.92 4.40 3.28
N SER A 263 -7.94 3.54 3.58
CA SER A 263 -6.90 3.82 4.57
C SER A 263 -5.92 4.92 4.18
N LYS A 264 -5.69 5.13 2.87
CA LYS A 264 -4.63 6.01 2.36
C LYS A 264 -5.19 7.25 1.70
N ASP A 265 -5.90 7.11 0.60
CA ASP A 265 -6.45 8.25 -0.13
C ASP A 265 -7.45 9.06 0.70
N PHE A 266 -8.20 8.41 1.59
CA PHE A 266 -9.17 9.06 2.49
C PHE A 266 -8.67 9.21 3.94
N ALA A 267 -7.45 8.77 4.26
CA ALA A 267 -6.84 8.90 5.59
C ALA A 267 -7.67 8.31 6.77
N ILE A 268 -8.57 7.34 6.50
CA ILE A 268 -9.41 6.68 7.53
C ILE A 268 -8.93 5.25 7.80
N ASN A 269 -7.63 5.08 8.01
CA ASN A 269 -6.99 3.78 8.21
C ASN A 269 -7.52 3.02 9.44
N GLY A 270 -7.98 3.72 10.47
CA GLY A 270 -8.59 3.14 11.67
C GLY A 270 -9.98 2.53 11.43
N PHE A 271 -10.67 2.88 10.34
CA PHE A 271 -12.02 2.39 10.03
C PHE A 271 -12.03 1.01 9.40
N ARG A 272 -10.86 0.52 8.97
CA ARG A 272 -10.67 -0.84 8.42
C ARG A 272 -11.60 -1.13 7.25
N VAL A 273 -11.48 -0.37 6.17
CA VAL A 273 -12.28 -0.56 4.94
C VAL A 273 -11.39 -0.86 3.76
N GLY A 274 -11.68 -1.95 3.08
CA GLY A 274 -11.02 -2.38 1.84
C GLY A 274 -12.02 -2.95 0.85
N PHE A 275 -11.56 -3.11 -0.40
CA PHE A 275 -12.38 -3.61 -1.49
C PHE A 275 -11.58 -4.58 -2.35
N ILE A 276 -12.26 -5.62 -2.83
CA ILE A 276 -11.80 -6.50 -3.91
C ILE A 276 -12.66 -6.21 -5.14
N ILE A 277 -12.03 -5.97 -6.29
CA ILE A 277 -12.73 -5.82 -7.57
C ILE A 277 -12.28 -6.94 -8.48
N THR A 278 -13.23 -7.74 -8.99
CA THR A 278 -12.99 -8.82 -9.95
C THR A 278 -14.12 -8.87 -10.96
N GLN A 279 -13.86 -8.43 -12.21
CA GLN A 279 -14.92 -8.19 -13.20
C GLN A 279 -15.39 -9.46 -13.90
N PHE A 280 -14.50 -10.35 -14.29
CA PHE A 280 -14.81 -11.45 -15.22
C PHE A 280 -14.82 -12.84 -14.57
N ASN A 281 -14.15 -13.05 -13.45
CA ASN A 281 -14.03 -14.35 -12.79
C ASN A 281 -15.26 -14.68 -11.93
N GLU A 282 -16.32 -15.17 -12.56
CA GLU A 282 -17.55 -15.52 -11.86
C GLU A 282 -17.35 -16.62 -10.78
N PRO A 283 -16.62 -17.75 -11.04
CA PRO A 283 -16.33 -18.72 -10.00
C PRO A 283 -15.64 -18.11 -8.78
N LEU A 284 -14.70 -17.19 -8.99
CA LEU A 284 -14.03 -16.48 -7.90
C LEU A 284 -15.01 -15.59 -7.13
N ARG A 285 -15.87 -14.83 -7.81
CA ARG A 285 -16.91 -14.03 -7.15
C ARG A 285 -17.82 -14.89 -6.27
N LEU A 286 -18.23 -16.06 -6.75
CA LEU A 286 -19.03 -17.00 -5.95
C LEU A 286 -18.28 -17.52 -4.73
N ALA A 287 -16.98 -17.80 -4.85
CA ALA A 287 -16.12 -18.21 -3.74
C ALA A 287 -15.97 -17.09 -2.70
N LEU A 288 -15.69 -15.86 -3.15
CA LEU A 288 -15.61 -14.67 -2.30
C LEU A 288 -16.91 -14.42 -1.55
N MET A 289 -18.07 -14.56 -2.21
CA MET A 289 -19.37 -14.42 -1.58
C MET A 289 -19.58 -15.45 -0.45
N ARG A 290 -19.13 -16.70 -0.62
CA ARG A 290 -19.24 -17.76 0.40
C ARG A 290 -18.40 -17.47 1.63
N SER A 291 -17.25 -16.87 1.46
CA SER A 291 -16.31 -16.55 2.54
C SER A 291 -16.47 -15.13 3.11
N ALA A 292 -17.25 -14.27 2.48
CA ALA A 292 -17.43 -12.86 2.86
C ALA A 292 -17.88 -12.67 4.31
N GLY A 293 -18.66 -13.60 4.86
CA GLY A 293 -19.16 -13.54 6.25
C GLY A 293 -18.07 -13.42 7.32
N PHE A 294 -16.80 -13.72 7.00
CA PHE A 294 -15.69 -13.67 7.96
C PHE A 294 -14.98 -12.31 8.01
N SER A 295 -15.12 -11.46 7.00
CA SER A 295 -14.34 -10.22 6.88
C SER A 295 -15.07 -9.05 6.21
N TYR A 296 -16.41 -9.07 6.13
CA TYR A 296 -17.17 -7.98 5.54
C TYR A 296 -17.23 -6.74 6.44
N THR A 297 -17.47 -5.61 5.82
CA THR A 297 -17.61 -4.31 6.48
C THR A 297 -18.87 -4.29 7.37
N SER A 298 -18.77 -3.78 8.60
CA SER A 298 -19.92 -3.68 9.52
C SER A 298 -21.02 -2.79 8.95
N THR A 299 -22.29 -3.01 9.36
CA THR A 299 -23.43 -2.24 8.91
C THR A 299 -23.34 -0.75 9.23
N ILE A 300 -22.74 -0.39 10.37
CA ILE A 300 -22.47 1.01 10.73
C ILE A 300 -21.49 1.63 9.73
N MET A 301 -20.44 0.89 9.37
CA MET A 301 -19.45 1.36 8.41
C MET A 301 -20.03 1.40 6.98
N ASP A 302 -20.83 0.42 6.59
CA ASP A 302 -21.57 0.42 5.32
C ASP A 302 -22.43 1.68 5.18
N ARG A 303 -23.17 2.05 6.24
CA ARG A 303 -23.97 3.29 6.27
C ARG A 303 -23.11 4.54 6.18
N LEU A 304 -22.05 4.63 6.97
CA LEU A 304 -21.12 5.77 6.94
C LEU A 304 -20.56 5.96 5.53
N LEU A 305 -20.08 4.88 4.92
CA LEU A 305 -19.55 4.90 3.55
C LEU A 305 -20.62 5.25 2.53
N SER A 306 -21.83 4.71 2.67
CA SER A 306 -22.94 5.05 1.79
C SER A 306 -23.29 6.55 1.87
N ASN A 307 -23.23 7.15 3.05
CA ASN A 307 -23.45 8.59 3.22
C ASN A 307 -22.27 9.40 2.65
N LEU A 308 -21.03 8.94 2.86
CA LEU A 308 -19.82 9.58 2.32
C LEU A 308 -19.84 9.56 0.78
N PHE A 309 -20.03 8.38 0.17
CA PHE A 309 -20.01 8.23 -1.28
C PHE A 309 -21.20 8.84 -1.99
N SER A 310 -22.29 9.18 -1.28
CA SER A 310 -23.41 9.94 -1.85
C SER A 310 -23.10 11.42 -2.06
N ASP A 311 -22.03 11.95 -1.45
CA ASP A 311 -21.59 13.34 -1.62
C ASP A 311 -20.39 13.41 -2.59
N GLU A 312 -20.67 13.22 -3.87
CA GLU A 312 -19.65 13.22 -4.94
C GLU A 312 -18.89 14.53 -5.02
N ILE A 313 -19.55 15.66 -4.75
CA ILE A 313 -18.93 16.99 -4.80
C ILE A 313 -17.84 17.07 -3.71
N TRP A 314 -18.16 16.67 -2.48
CA TRP A 314 -17.21 16.69 -1.39
C TRP A 314 -16.01 15.75 -1.68
N ILE A 315 -16.27 14.57 -2.26
CA ILE A 315 -15.20 13.61 -2.63
C ILE A 315 -14.23 14.25 -3.64
N ASP A 316 -14.75 14.86 -4.70
CA ASP A 316 -13.91 15.49 -5.73
C ASP A 316 -13.08 16.64 -5.16
N GLU A 317 -13.70 17.53 -4.37
CA GLU A 317 -13.02 18.64 -3.71
C GLU A 317 -11.94 18.14 -2.73
N TYR A 318 -12.26 17.12 -1.93
CA TYR A 318 -11.32 16.52 -0.99
C TYR A 318 -10.12 15.90 -1.70
N LEU A 319 -10.35 15.08 -2.73
CA LEU A 319 -9.27 14.43 -3.47
C LEU A 319 -8.39 15.44 -4.20
N GLN A 320 -8.97 16.50 -4.75
CA GLN A 320 -8.21 17.58 -5.38
C GLN A 320 -7.34 18.31 -4.36
N GLU A 321 -7.90 18.72 -3.23
CA GLU A 321 -7.19 19.41 -2.16
C GLU A 321 -6.09 18.53 -1.57
N ASN A 322 -6.38 17.25 -1.35
CA ASN A 322 -5.40 16.29 -0.84
C ASN A 322 -4.16 16.17 -1.76
N ARG A 323 -4.37 16.03 -3.07
CA ARG A 323 -3.27 15.99 -4.04
C ARG A 323 -2.46 17.29 -4.08
N GLN A 324 -3.15 18.43 -3.99
CA GLN A 324 -2.50 19.74 -3.94
C GLN A 324 -1.61 19.88 -2.70
N MET A 325 -2.12 19.51 -1.52
CA MET A 325 -1.37 19.56 -0.28
C MET A 325 -0.20 18.56 -0.27
N LEU A 326 -0.38 17.37 -0.87
CA LEU A 326 0.73 16.43 -1.06
C LEU A 326 1.84 17.05 -1.93
N ALA A 327 1.49 17.66 -3.06
CA ALA A 327 2.45 18.34 -3.95
C ALA A 327 3.22 19.45 -3.23
N GLU A 328 2.52 20.32 -2.49
CA GLU A 328 3.13 21.42 -1.75
C GLU A 328 4.07 20.93 -0.66
N THR A 329 3.63 19.94 0.13
CA THR A 329 4.43 19.42 1.24
C THR A 329 5.62 18.60 0.73
N TYR A 330 5.45 17.83 -0.35
CA TYR A 330 6.55 17.15 -1.02
C TYR A 330 7.60 18.13 -1.52
N THR A 331 7.20 19.23 -2.18
CA THR A 331 8.11 20.26 -2.68
C THR A 331 8.93 20.85 -1.54
N LYS A 332 8.29 21.30 -0.44
CA LYS A 332 9.00 21.82 0.74
C LYS A 332 9.96 20.80 1.33
N THR A 333 9.56 19.53 1.37
CA THR A 333 10.38 18.44 1.92
C THR A 333 11.63 18.20 1.06
N THR A 334 11.48 18.13 -0.26
CA THR A 334 12.60 17.91 -1.17
C THR A 334 13.55 19.12 -1.26
N GLU A 335 13.04 20.34 -1.16
CA GLU A 335 13.85 21.54 -1.00
C GLU A 335 14.68 21.50 0.28
N PHE A 336 14.07 21.10 1.42
CA PHE A 336 14.77 20.92 2.68
C PHE A 336 15.89 19.88 2.56
N LEU A 337 15.60 18.69 2.01
CA LEU A 337 16.57 17.60 1.84
C LEU A 337 17.74 18.06 0.94
N THR A 338 17.45 18.70 -0.18
CA THR A 338 18.44 19.24 -1.12
C THR A 338 19.36 20.28 -0.45
N LYS A 339 18.80 21.20 0.32
CA LYS A 339 19.55 22.20 1.09
C LYS A 339 20.53 21.56 2.07
N HIS A 340 20.19 20.40 2.61
CA HIS A 340 21.02 19.67 3.58
C HIS A 340 21.84 18.53 2.96
N ASN A 341 21.92 18.43 1.63
CA ASN A 341 22.65 17.42 0.88
C ASN A 341 22.24 15.97 1.28
N ILE A 342 20.94 15.73 1.42
CA ILE A 342 20.36 14.40 1.60
C ILE A 342 19.78 13.97 0.27
N ASP A 343 20.30 12.87 -0.27
CA ASP A 343 19.80 12.29 -1.51
C ASP A 343 18.45 11.59 -1.27
N PHE A 344 17.63 11.48 -2.31
CA PHE A 344 16.33 10.82 -2.24
C PHE A 344 15.91 10.25 -3.60
N ILE A 345 15.01 9.27 -3.57
CA ILE A 345 14.34 8.73 -4.76
C ILE A 345 13.09 9.59 -4.99
N PRO A 346 12.92 10.22 -6.16
CA PRO A 346 11.74 11.04 -6.44
C PRO A 346 10.43 10.25 -6.31
N GLY A 347 9.49 10.79 -5.53
CA GLY A 347 8.13 10.27 -5.40
C GLY A 347 7.18 10.94 -6.38
N GLU A 348 6.14 10.22 -6.80
CA GLU A 348 5.10 10.69 -7.72
C GLU A 348 3.70 10.65 -7.10
N ALA A 349 3.51 9.77 -6.09
CA ALA A 349 2.23 9.49 -5.46
C ALA A 349 2.41 8.98 -4.02
N GLY A 350 1.30 8.99 -3.28
CA GLY A 350 1.28 8.53 -1.88
C GLY A 350 1.87 9.53 -0.90
N PRO A 351 1.87 9.20 0.39
CA PRO A 351 2.27 10.11 1.45
C PRO A 351 3.77 10.02 1.82
N PHE A 352 4.59 9.31 1.05
CA PHE A 352 5.99 9.00 1.38
C PHE A 352 6.86 8.85 0.14
N PHE A 353 8.17 8.87 0.36
CA PHE A 353 9.23 8.47 -0.58
C PHE A 353 10.47 8.00 0.18
N MET A 354 11.49 7.52 -0.55
CA MET A 354 12.71 7.02 0.08
C MET A 354 13.80 8.09 0.09
N ILE A 355 14.41 8.33 1.26
CA ILE A 355 15.65 9.10 1.39
C ILE A 355 16.84 8.14 1.32
N ASP A 356 17.95 8.59 0.72
CA ASP A 356 19.20 7.86 0.58
C ASP A 356 20.28 8.46 1.49
N THR A 357 20.66 7.72 2.53
CA THR A 357 21.66 8.16 3.51
C THR A 357 23.04 7.57 3.24
N ARG A 358 23.25 6.88 2.13
CA ARG A 358 24.52 6.20 1.82
C ARG A 358 25.70 7.17 1.73
N SER A 359 25.49 8.34 1.15
CA SER A 359 26.50 9.40 1.08
C SER A 359 26.92 9.89 2.48
N ILE A 360 25.97 9.98 3.42
CA ILE A 360 26.20 10.37 4.81
C ILE A 360 26.98 9.27 5.55
N ILE A 361 26.53 8.02 5.44
CA ILE A 361 27.20 6.87 6.05
C ILE A 361 28.63 6.75 5.52
N ARG A 362 28.83 6.86 4.20
CA ARG A 362 30.17 6.80 3.58
C ARG A 362 31.09 7.88 4.13
N ARG A 363 30.61 9.12 4.26
CA ARG A 363 31.39 10.22 4.83
C ARG A 363 31.80 9.97 6.29
N ASN A 364 30.88 9.44 7.09
CA ASN A 364 31.12 9.22 8.53
C ASN A 364 31.93 7.96 8.81
N ARG A 365 31.86 6.92 7.95
CA ARG A 365 32.51 5.62 8.14
C ARG A 365 33.67 5.36 7.21
N ASN A 366 33.91 6.21 6.21
CA ASN A 366 34.94 6.05 5.16
C ASN A 366 34.86 4.69 4.43
N ARG A 367 33.67 4.15 4.25
CA ARG A 367 33.35 2.91 3.52
C ARG A 367 31.90 2.91 3.04
N GLU A 368 31.57 1.97 2.17
CA GLU A 368 30.18 1.76 1.72
C GLU A 368 29.25 1.38 2.89
N ALA A 369 27.98 1.75 2.75
CA ALA A 369 26.95 1.46 3.73
C ALA A 369 26.67 -0.05 3.85
N THR A 370 26.33 -0.50 5.05
CA THR A 370 25.88 -1.86 5.34
C THR A 370 24.51 -1.83 6.03
N PHE A 371 23.80 -2.97 6.09
CA PHE A 371 22.54 -3.08 6.83
C PHE A 371 22.71 -2.88 8.35
N GLU A 372 23.90 -3.12 8.88
CA GLU A 372 24.22 -2.80 10.27
C GLU A 372 24.30 -1.28 10.47
N ASP A 373 24.92 -0.53 9.54
CA ASP A 373 24.94 0.93 9.58
C ASP A 373 23.53 1.53 9.47
N GLU A 374 22.69 1.00 8.57
CA GLU A 374 21.29 1.38 8.45
C GLU A 374 20.54 1.17 9.77
N THR A 375 20.75 0.02 10.41
CA THR A 375 20.13 -0.30 11.69
C THR A 375 20.63 0.60 12.82
N GLN A 376 21.94 0.89 12.86
CA GLN A 376 22.52 1.82 13.83
C GLN A 376 21.97 3.23 13.66
N LEU A 377 21.89 3.71 12.42
CA LEU A 377 21.33 5.03 12.11
C LEU A 377 19.83 5.10 12.50
N TRP A 378 19.08 4.02 12.27
CA TRP A 378 17.70 3.91 12.70
C TRP A 378 17.54 4.06 14.22
N HIS A 379 18.40 3.42 15.01
CA HIS A 379 18.41 3.57 16.46
C HIS A 379 18.78 5.00 16.88
N ASN A 380 19.71 5.64 16.19
CA ASN A 380 20.07 7.04 16.43
C ASN A 380 18.89 7.98 16.18
N MET A 381 18.14 7.78 15.09
CA MET A 381 16.93 8.56 14.80
C MET A 381 15.92 8.44 15.94
N ILE A 382 15.64 7.22 16.41
CA ILE A 382 14.71 6.99 17.53
C ILE A 382 15.20 7.65 18.82
N ALA A 383 16.51 7.55 19.11
CA ALA A 383 17.12 8.20 20.28
C ALA A 383 17.02 9.71 20.22
N HIS A 384 17.03 10.33 19.03
CA HIS A 384 16.82 11.76 18.81
C HIS A 384 15.35 12.16 18.70
N GLY A 385 14.41 11.23 18.92
CA GLY A 385 12.98 11.53 18.99
C GLY A 385 12.26 11.53 17.64
N VAL A 386 12.78 10.83 16.62
CA VAL A 386 12.10 10.68 15.33
C VAL A 386 12.18 9.23 14.83
N TYR A 387 11.11 8.74 14.25
CA TYR A 387 11.02 7.40 13.66
C TYR A 387 10.78 7.47 12.16
N LEU A 388 11.68 6.88 11.36
CA LEU A 388 11.51 6.56 9.95
C LEU A 388 11.51 5.03 9.78
N ALA A 389 10.89 4.53 8.72
CA ALA A 389 10.95 3.10 8.42
C ALA A 389 12.18 2.81 7.55
N LYS A 390 13.07 1.93 8.02
CA LYS A 390 14.29 1.57 7.29
C LYS A 390 14.01 0.72 6.05
N GLY A 391 14.85 0.83 5.01
CA GLY A 391 14.66 0.16 3.73
C GLY A 391 14.60 -1.35 3.82
N SER A 392 15.39 -1.94 4.72
CA SER A 392 15.42 -3.39 4.94
C SER A 392 14.10 -4.01 5.38
N VAL A 393 13.18 -3.25 6.00
CA VAL A 393 11.84 -3.77 6.35
C VAL A 393 10.87 -3.81 5.17
N PHE A 394 11.26 -3.25 4.05
CA PHE A 394 10.58 -3.33 2.75
C PHE A 394 11.33 -4.27 1.79
N HIS A 395 12.19 -5.14 2.31
CA HIS A 395 13.00 -6.07 1.54
C HIS A 395 13.95 -5.40 0.53
N SER A 396 14.38 -4.16 0.80
CA SER A 396 15.41 -3.52 -0.01
C SER A 396 16.70 -4.35 -0.02
N ARG A 397 17.27 -4.57 -1.20
CA ARG A 397 18.57 -5.25 -1.36
C ARG A 397 19.76 -4.33 -1.12
N GLU A 398 19.52 -3.03 -1.06
CA GLU A 398 20.54 -2.02 -0.83
C GLU A 398 20.32 -1.38 0.54
N PRO A 399 21.37 -1.28 1.40
CA PRO A 399 21.26 -0.64 2.70
C PRO A 399 21.28 0.89 2.60
N GLY A 400 20.90 1.55 3.68
CA GLY A 400 21.01 3.00 3.84
C GLY A 400 19.83 3.80 3.30
N PHE A 401 18.74 3.15 2.96
CA PHE A 401 17.49 3.80 2.57
C PHE A 401 16.51 3.85 3.73
N PHE A 402 15.75 4.95 3.79
CA PHE A 402 14.67 5.11 4.78
C PHE A 402 13.43 5.68 4.09
N ARG A 403 12.26 5.09 4.36
CA ARG A 403 11.00 5.67 3.90
C ARG A 403 10.62 6.81 4.83
N LEU A 404 10.49 8.01 4.24
CA LEU A 404 10.06 9.23 4.88
C LEU A 404 8.59 9.49 4.51
N THR A 405 7.70 9.50 5.49
CA THR A 405 6.33 9.99 5.36
C THR A 405 6.33 11.51 5.51
N PHE A 406 5.90 12.21 4.47
CA PHE A 406 5.91 13.68 4.41
C PHE A 406 4.51 14.30 4.54
N ALA A 407 3.45 13.51 4.48
CA ALA A 407 2.07 13.99 4.49
C ALA A 407 1.60 14.42 5.91
N LEU A 408 2.30 15.40 6.47
CA LEU A 408 2.01 16.02 7.76
C LEU A 408 2.01 17.55 7.64
N PRO A 409 1.37 18.29 8.58
CA PRO A 409 1.51 19.73 8.67
C PRO A 409 2.99 20.15 8.71
N TRP A 410 3.35 21.19 7.93
CA TRP A 410 4.74 21.55 7.69
C TRP A 410 5.55 21.77 8.98
N GLU A 411 5.00 22.48 9.96
CA GLU A 411 5.69 22.74 11.23
C GLU A 411 6.11 21.46 11.95
N THR A 412 5.24 20.44 11.95
CA THR A 412 5.52 19.13 12.53
C THR A 412 6.56 18.38 11.72
N LEU A 413 6.42 18.41 10.40
CA LEU A 413 7.35 17.74 9.49
C LEU A 413 8.75 18.36 9.55
N GLU A 414 8.86 19.68 9.49
CA GLU A 414 10.14 20.40 9.57
C GLU A 414 10.85 20.13 10.90
N HIS A 415 10.10 20.10 12.01
CA HIS A 415 10.66 19.68 13.29
C HIS A 415 11.25 18.27 13.22
N GLY A 416 10.52 17.30 12.67
CA GLY A 416 11.00 15.94 12.50
C GLY A 416 12.21 15.83 11.58
N LEU A 417 12.24 16.57 10.47
CA LEU A 417 13.38 16.63 9.56
C LEU A 417 14.64 17.19 10.27
N ASN A 418 14.48 18.19 11.13
CA ASN A 418 15.60 18.67 11.94
C ASN A 418 16.11 17.65 12.96
N LEU A 419 15.24 16.78 13.51
CA LEU A 419 15.66 15.68 14.37
C LEU A 419 16.41 14.60 13.55
N VAL A 420 15.98 14.34 12.31
CA VAL A 420 16.72 13.46 11.39
C VAL A 420 18.13 13.99 11.13
N LEU A 421 18.30 15.30 10.86
CA LEU A 421 19.62 15.90 10.68
C LEU A 421 20.53 15.70 11.89
N LYS A 422 20.01 15.93 13.10
CA LYS A 422 20.78 15.72 14.36
C LYS A 422 21.21 14.26 14.55
N SER A 423 20.45 13.31 14.02
CA SER A 423 20.80 11.89 14.12
C SER A 423 21.99 11.47 13.23
N PHE A 424 22.40 12.33 12.30
CA PHE A 424 23.54 12.13 11.40
C PHE A 424 24.88 12.60 12.00
N GLU A 425 24.82 13.40 13.07
CA GLU A 425 26.00 13.87 13.81
C GLU A 425 26.58 12.75 14.72
#